data_470606b07ba3836cb4193d8fb0aa08aa
#
_entry.id   470606b07ba3836cb4193d8fb0aa08aa
#
_cell.length_a   1.000
_cell.length_b   1.000
_cell.length_c   1.000
_cell.angle_alpha   90.00
_cell.angle_beta   90.00
_cell.angle_gamma   90.00
#
_symmetry.space_group_name_H-M   'P 1'
#
loop_
_entity.id
_entity.type
_entity.pdbx_description
1 polymer ?
#
loop_
_entity_poly.entity_id
_entity_poly.type
_entity_poly.pdbx_seq_one_letter_code
_entity_poly.pdbx_strand_id
1 'polypeptide(L)'
;MAEPDHLPAGRFSTWLGQVGVDVPCGTCTACCTSSQFVHIGPDEPDTLSRIPKALLFVAPGLPRGHVVMGYDERGHCPMFVDGACSIYEHRPRTCRTYDCRVFPAAGLEPDHDGRAGIAAQIRRWRFDVPEPDDEVLQAAVRAAASYLRANAKLLPGLVPGNSTQLAFLAVGIREVFLERLASGEVRVVTPALDAVRAAITRR
;
A
#
# COMPACT_ATOMS: atom_id res chain seq x y z
N MET A 1 -25.45 -9.21 17.37
CA MET A 1 -24.61 -8.56 16.33
C MET A 1 -23.51 -9.53 16.03
N ALA A 2 -23.42 -10.05 14.80
CA ALA A 2 -22.29 -10.89 14.41
C ALA A 2 -21.01 -10.02 14.49
N GLU A 3 -19.96 -10.53 15.14
CA GLU A 3 -18.64 -9.89 15.10
C GLU A 3 -18.26 -9.65 13.65
N PRO A 4 -17.68 -8.48 13.32
CA PRO A 4 -17.20 -8.25 11.98
C PRO A 4 -16.21 -9.37 11.62
N ASP A 5 -16.42 -9.97 10.47
CA ASP A 5 -15.60 -11.05 9.91
C ASP A 5 -14.15 -10.55 9.73
N HIS A 6 -13.34 -10.71 10.76
CA HIS A 6 -11.94 -10.27 10.78
C HIS A 6 -11.06 -11.25 9.99
N LEU A 7 -10.15 -10.69 9.22
CA LEU A 7 -9.15 -11.43 8.47
C LEU A 7 -7.78 -11.30 9.14
N PRO A 8 -7.05 -12.41 9.34
CA PRO A 8 -5.71 -12.34 9.89
C PRO A 8 -4.76 -11.68 8.87
N ALA A 9 -4.15 -10.56 9.25
CA ALA A 9 -3.09 -9.91 8.47
C ALA A 9 -1.72 -10.57 8.69
N GLY A 10 -1.62 -11.47 9.65
CA GLY A 10 -0.42 -12.14 10.12
C GLY A 10 0.33 -11.33 11.19
N ARG A 11 1.45 -11.89 11.65
CA ARG A 11 2.32 -11.22 12.62
C ARG A 11 2.93 -9.96 12.00
N PHE A 12 2.90 -8.84 12.73
CA PHE A 12 3.28 -7.53 12.20
C PHE A 12 4.73 -7.48 11.69
N SER A 13 5.69 -7.98 12.46
CA SER A 13 7.11 -8.00 12.05
C SER A 13 7.36 -8.87 10.81
N THR A 14 6.68 -10.01 10.72
CA THR A 14 6.78 -10.90 9.54
C THR A 14 6.23 -10.20 8.29
N TRP A 15 5.06 -9.58 8.43
CA TRP A 15 4.46 -8.81 7.33
C TRP A 15 5.35 -7.66 6.86
N LEU A 16 5.99 -6.92 7.78
CA LEU A 16 6.92 -5.84 7.42
C LEU A 16 8.06 -6.29 6.50
N GLY A 17 8.56 -7.51 6.67
CA GLY A 17 9.57 -8.11 5.79
C GLY A 17 9.05 -8.50 4.41
N GLN A 18 7.74 -8.53 4.21
CA GLN A 18 7.07 -8.96 2.99
C GLN A 18 6.37 -7.81 2.23
N VAL A 19 6.42 -6.58 2.74
CA VAL A 19 5.80 -5.43 2.07
C VAL A 19 6.44 -5.20 0.70
N GLY A 20 5.60 -5.14 -0.35
CA GLY A 20 6.05 -5.01 -1.75
C GLY A 20 6.39 -6.33 -2.45
N VAL A 21 6.24 -7.47 -1.77
CA VAL A 21 6.28 -8.82 -2.37
C VAL A 21 4.90 -9.17 -2.94
N ASP A 22 4.82 -10.23 -3.73
CA ASP A 22 3.54 -10.70 -4.32
C ASP A 22 2.49 -10.97 -3.22
N VAL A 23 1.40 -10.19 -3.23
CA VAL A 23 0.34 -10.28 -2.23
C VAL A 23 -0.67 -11.35 -2.66
N PRO A 24 -0.90 -12.39 -1.85
CA PRO A 24 -1.86 -13.44 -2.16
C PRO A 24 -3.30 -12.92 -1.91
N CYS A 25 -3.89 -12.27 -2.92
CA CYS A 25 -5.26 -11.75 -2.81
C CYS A 25 -6.32 -12.86 -2.69
N GLY A 26 -6.03 -14.09 -3.15
CA GLY A 26 -7.00 -15.18 -3.16
C GLY A 26 -8.28 -14.80 -3.91
N THR A 27 -9.40 -14.91 -3.24
CA THR A 27 -10.74 -14.54 -3.77
C THR A 27 -11.10 -13.07 -3.58
N CYS A 28 -10.20 -12.23 -3.04
CA CYS A 28 -10.47 -10.81 -2.82
C CYS A 28 -10.51 -10.06 -4.16
N THR A 29 -11.60 -9.34 -4.41
CA THR A 29 -11.83 -8.56 -5.63
C THR A 29 -11.92 -7.05 -5.35
N ALA A 30 -11.63 -6.62 -4.13
CA ALA A 30 -11.80 -5.23 -3.70
C ALA A 30 -11.08 -4.21 -4.60
N CYS A 31 -9.84 -4.49 -5.00
CA CYS A 31 -9.09 -3.61 -5.92
C CYS A 31 -9.68 -3.63 -7.34
N CYS A 32 -10.19 -4.78 -7.79
CA CYS A 32 -10.76 -4.93 -9.12
C CYS A 32 -12.08 -4.18 -9.30
N THR A 33 -12.75 -3.81 -8.21
CA THR A 33 -14.07 -3.15 -8.18
C THR A 33 -14.02 -1.77 -7.53
N SER A 34 -12.86 -1.11 -7.49
CA SER A 34 -12.66 0.15 -6.75
C SER A 34 -12.01 1.26 -7.59
N SER A 35 -12.36 1.37 -8.86
CA SER A 35 -11.97 2.46 -9.77
C SER A 35 -10.46 2.73 -9.77
N GLN A 36 -9.65 1.66 -9.82
CA GLN A 36 -8.20 1.79 -9.80
C GLN A 36 -7.62 1.97 -11.19
N PHE A 37 -6.72 2.93 -11.34
CA PHE A 37 -5.80 2.97 -12.46
C PHE A 37 -4.63 2.02 -12.18
N VAL A 38 -4.38 1.10 -13.10
CA VAL A 38 -3.34 0.10 -12.96
C VAL A 38 -2.18 0.43 -13.91
N HIS A 39 -1.05 0.82 -13.33
CA HIS A 39 0.18 1.06 -14.08
C HIS A 39 0.86 -0.27 -14.45
N ILE A 40 1.39 -0.34 -15.68
CA ILE A 40 2.11 -1.49 -16.22
C ILE A 40 3.41 -0.99 -16.87
N GLY A 41 4.52 -1.56 -16.46
CA GLY A 41 5.83 -1.21 -16.99
C GLY A 41 6.15 -1.91 -18.32
N PRO A 42 7.09 -1.38 -19.12
CA PRO A 42 7.55 -2.02 -20.36
C PRO A 42 8.29 -3.33 -20.11
N ASP A 43 8.73 -3.57 -18.90
CA ASP A 43 9.41 -4.79 -18.44
C ASP A 43 8.42 -5.89 -17.95
N GLU A 44 7.12 -5.73 -18.26
CA GLU A 44 6.05 -6.68 -17.98
C GLU A 44 5.44 -7.25 -19.29
N PRO A 45 6.22 -7.86 -20.20
CA PRO A 45 5.75 -8.27 -21.53
C PRO A 45 4.63 -9.32 -21.46
N ASP A 46 4.68 -10.23 -20.50
CA ASP A 46 3.64 -11.26 -20.32
C ASP A 46 2.28 -10.64 -19.96
N THR A 47 2.28 -9.70 -19.03
CA THR A 47 1.10 -8.91 -18.67
C THR A 47 0.56 -8.14 -19.88
N LEU A 48 1.45 -7.40 -20.57
CA LEU A 48 1.08 -6.58 -21.73
C LEU A 48 0.48 -7.41 -22.88
N SER A 49 0.96 -8.65 -23.07
CA SER A 49 0.44 -9.55 -24.10
C SER A 49 -0.98 -10.06 -23.82
N ARG A 50 -1.43 -10.03 -22.57
CA ARG A 50 -2.73 -10.54 -22.12
C ARG A 50 -3.81 -9.46 -22.07
N ILE A 51 -3.43 -8.19 -22.14
CA ILE A 51 -4.36 -7.06 -22.06
C ILE A 51 -4.61 -6.51 -23.47
N PRO A 52 -5.87 -6.40 -23.90
CA PRO A 52 -6.20 -5.74 -25.18
C PRO A 52 -5.60 -4.34 -25.24
N LYS A 53 -4.88 -4.03 -26.33
CA LYS A 53 -4.21 -2.73 -26.50
C LYS A 53 -5.16 -1.53 -26.40
N ALA A 54 -6.43 -1.71 -26.78
CA ALA A 54 -7.46 -0.67 -26.68
C ALA A 54 -7.79 -0.25 -25.24
N LEU A 55 -7.40 -1.06 -24.24
CA LEU A 55 -7.60 -0.77 -22.82
C LEU A 55 -6.38 -0.06 -22.19
N LEU A 56 -5.32 0.13 -22.96
CA LEU A 56 -4.06 0.70 -22.49
C LEU A 56 -3.85 2.10 -23.08
N PHE A 57 -3.47 3.03 -22.21
CA PHE A 57 -3.08 4.38 -22.63
C PHE A 57 -1.72 4.76 -22.01
N VAL A 58 -1.05 5.72 -22.61
CA VAL A 58 0.25 6.20 -22.16
C VAL A 58 0.14 6.71 -20.72
N ALA A 59 1.04 6.25 -19.85
CA ALA A 59 1.10 6.69 -18.47
C ALA A 59 1.60 8.14 -18.39
N PRO A 60 0.79 9.10 -17.89
CA PRO A 60 1.21 10.50 -17.80
C PRO A 60 2.43 10.68 -16.91
N GLY A 61 3.41 11.47 -17.37
CA GLY A 61 4.60 11.81 -16.59
C GLY A 61 5.63 10.68 -16.41
N LEU A 62 5.42 9.51 -17.04
CA LEU A 62 6.36 8.40 -17.01
C LEU A 62 7.10 8.24 -18.34
N PRO A 63 8.29 7.58 -18.36
CA PRO A 63 9.05 7.32 -19.57
C PRO A 63 8.24 6.54 -20.62
N ARG A 64 8.68 6.62 -21.89
CA ARG A 64 8.06 5.89 -22.99
C ARG A 64 8.00 4.39 -22.71
N GLY A 65 6.85 3.77 -23.04
CA GLY A 65 6.62 2.34 -22.85
C GLY A 65 5.82 2.02 -21.56
N HIS A 66 5.72 2.96 -20.62
CA HIS A 66 4.83 2.81 -19.49
C HIS A 66 3.38 3.11 -19.90
N VAL A 67 2.48 2.23 -19.49
CA VAL A 67 1.04 2.37 -19.81
C VAL A 67 0.19 2.25 -18.55
N VAL A 68 -1.04 2.69 -18.66
CA VAL A 68 -2.06 2.59 -17.62
C VAL A 68 -3.29 1.91 -18.21
N MET A 69 -3.86 0.99 -17.48
CA MET A 69 -5.20 0.45 -17.70
C MET A 69 -6.17 1.13 -16.73
N GLY A 70 -7.30 1.60 -17.23
CA GLY A 70 -8.36 2.23 -16.43
C GLY A 70 -9.38 1.24 -15.89
N TYR A 71 -10.60 1.73 -15.74
CA TYR A 71 -11.76 0.98 -15.26
C TYR A 71 -13.00 1.32 -16.10
N ASP A 72 -14.02 0.46 -16.04
CA ASP A 72 -15.30 0.64 -16.73
C ASP A 72 -16.22 1.64 -16.00
N GLU A 73 -17.43 1.89 -16.56
CA GLU A 73 -18.42 2.81 -16.01
C GLU A 73 -18.89 2.42 -14.59
N ARG A 74 -18.75 1.15 -14.20
CA ARG A 74 -19.06 0.66 -12.86
C ARG A 74 -17.87 0.77 -11.89
N GLY A 75 -16.73 1.26 -12.37
CA GLY A 75 -15.49 1.34 -11.62
C GLY A 75 -14.74 -0.01 -11.54
N HIS A 76 -15.06 -0.96 -12.41
CA HIS A 76 -14.41 -2.27 -12.42
C HIS A 76 -13.23 -2.30 -13.38
N CYS A 77 -12.18 -3.01 -12.98
CA CYS A 77 -11.06 -3.34 -13.85
C CYS A 77 -11.59 -4.11 -15.09
N PRO A 78 -11.22 -3.75 -16.33
CA PRO A 78 -11.68 -4.45 -17.52
C PRO A 78 -11.29 -5.93 -17.57
N MET A 79 -10.26 -6.34 -16.81
CA MET A 79 -9.85 -7.74 -16.67
C MET A 79 -10.61 -8.48 -15.57
N PHE A 80 -11.57 -7.84 -14.91
CA PHE A 80 -12.47 -8.46 -13.93
C PHE A 80 -13.69 -9.03 -14.64
N VAL A 81 -13.64 -10.32 -14.93
CA VAL A 81 -14.65 -11.06 -15.69
C VAL A 81 -15.18 -12.21 -14.84
N ASP A 82 -16.48 -12.42 -14.83
CA ASP A 82 -17.16 -13.51 -14.11
C ASP A 82 -16.76 -13.61 -12.62
N GLY A 83 -16.59 -12.45 -11.97
CA GLY A 83 -16.27 -12.39 -10.53
C GLY A 83 -14.80 -12.63 -10.19
N ALA A 84 -13.90 -12.71 -11.17
CA ALA A 84 -12.48 -12.98 -10.96
C ALA A 84 -11.58 -12.15 -11.92
N CYS A 85 -10.28 -12.12 -11.63
CA CYS A 85 -9.30 -11.56 -12.56
C CYS A 85 -8.99 -12.58 -13.66
N SER A 86 -9.34 -12.27 -14.92
CA SER A 86 -9.11 -13.15 -16.07
C SER A 86 -7.64 -13.38 -16.42
N ILE A 87 -6.74 -12.56 -15.88
CA ILE A 87 -5.28 -12.66 -16.06
C ILE A 87 -4.54 -12.81 -14.74
N TYR A 88 -5.15 -13.48 -13.74
CA TYR A 88 -4.62 -13.52 -12.37
C TYR A 88 -3.14 -13.91 -12.30
N GLU A 89 -2.72 -14.95 -12.99
CA GLU A 89 -1.32 -15.42 -13.02
C GLU A 89 -0.37 -14.43 -13.71
N HIS A 90 -0.89 -13.58 -14.58
CA HIS A 90 -0.15 -12.59 -15.36
C HIS A 90 -0.53 -11.15 -14.96
N ARG A 91 -1.12 -10.99 -13.76
CA ARG A 91 -1.54 -9.67 -13.31
C ARG A 91 -0.36 -8.71 -13.18
N PRO A 92 -0.56 -7.42 -13.47
CA PRO A 92 0.48 -6.40 -13.39
C PRO A 92 1.22 -6.42 -12.04
N ARG A 93 2.49 -6.04 -12.05
CA ARG A 93 3.28 -5.86 -10.82
C ARG A 93 2.55 -4.97 -9.82
N THR A 94 1.95 -3.86 -10.29
CA THR A 94 1.11 -2.99 -9.46
C THR A 94 0.04 -3.77 -8.71
N CYS A 95 -0.66 -4.70 -9.35
CA CYS A 95 -1.67 -5.53 -8.69
C CYS A 95 -1.04 -6.55 -7.73
N ARG A 96 0.12 -7.13 -8.07
CA ARG A 96 0.80 -8.13 -7.24
C ARG A 96 1.35 -7.54 -5.96
N THR A 97 1.87 -6.30 -6.02
CA THR A 97 2.57 -5.66 -4.90
C THR A 97 1.70 -4.69 -4.10
N TYR A 98 0.46 -4.43 -4.56
CA TYR A 98 -0.47 -3.59 -3.81
C TYR A 98 -0.99 -4.32 -2.58
N ASP A 99 -0.50 -3.93 -1.42
CA ASP A 99 -0.87 -4.52 -0.15
C ASP A 99 -1.73 -3.55 0.66
N CYS A 100 -3.06 -3.74 0.65
CA CYS A 100 -3.98 -2.87 1.38
C CYS A 100 -3.84 -2.96 2.92
N ARG A 101 -3.07 -3.93 3.45
CA ARG A 101 -2.73 -4.01 4.88
C ARG A 101 -1.85 -2.85 5.35
N VAL A 102 -1.21 -2.11 4.44
CA VAL A 102 -0.46 -0.88 4.78
C VAL A 102 -1.34 0.16 5.48
N PHE A 103 -2.65 0.20 5.19
CA PHE A 103 -3.57 1.15 5.80
C PHE A 103 -3.77 0.90 7.30
N PRO A 104 -4.23 -0.28 7.76
CA PRO A 104 -4.34 -0.56 9.20
C PRO A 104 -2.97 -0.56 9.90
N ALA A 105 -1.89 -0.92 9.19
CA ALA A 105 -0.54 -0.79 9.72
C ALA A 105 -0.18 0.66 10.06
N ALA A 106 -0.49 1.59 9.15
CA ALA A 106 -0.19 3.02 9.30
C ALA A 106 -1.29 3.81 10.06
N GLY A 107 -2.42 3.18 10.40
CA GLY A 107 -3.56 3.87 11.00
C GLY A 107 -4.22 4.87 10.05
N LEU A 108 -4.24 4.56 8.75
CA LEU A 108 -4.80 5.40 7.71
C LEU A 108 -6.05 4.76 7.10
N GLU A 109 -6.89 5.60 6.49
CA GLU A 109 -8.01 5.19 5.65
C GLU A 109 -7.67 5.52 4.17
N PRO A 110 -8.21 4.76 3.20
CA PRO A 110 -8.05 5.11 1.80
C PRO A 110 -8.75 6.43 1.48
N ASP A 111 -8.19 7.19 0.52
CA ASP A 111 -8.85 8.38 0.00
C ASP A 111 -10.21 8.01 -0.58
N HIS A 112 -11.18 8.94 -0.45
CA HIS A 112 -12.59 8.71 -0.75
C HIS A 112 -12.86 8.60 -2.26
N ASP A 113 -14.11 8.25 -2.59
CA ASP A 113 -14.76 8.13 -3.88
C ASP A 113 -14.31 6.95 -4.77
N GLY A 114 -15.21 5.98 -4.92
CA GLY A 114 -15.03 4.78 -5.74
C GLY A 114 -14.24 3.65 -5.07
N ARG A 115 -13.78 3.82 -3.81
CA ARG A 115 -12.94 2.82 -3.10
C ARG A 115 -13.66 2.10 -1.95
N ALA A 116 -14.97 2.07 -1.97
CA ALA A 116 -15.76 1.44 -0.90
C ALA A 116 -15.38 -0.02 -0.64
N GLY A 117 -15.09 -0.79 -1.71
CA GLY A 117 -14.66 -2.18 -1.62
C GLY A 117 -13.30 -2.33 -0.89
N ILE A 118 -12.32 -1.49 -1.24
CA ILE A 118 -11.01 -1.48 -0.56
C ILE A 118 -11.19 -1.06 0.89
N ALA A 119 -11.97 -0.01 1.18
CA ALA A 119 -12.21 0.45 2.54
C ALA A 119 -12.89 -0.63 3.39
N ALA A 120 -13.86 -1.36 2.83
CA ALA A 120 -14.48 -2.50 3.51
C ALA A 120 -13.48 -3.62 3.80
N GLN A 121 -12.61 -3.95 2.85
CA GLN A 121 -11.58 -4.98 3.03
C GLN A 121 -10.55 -4.56 4.08
N ILE A 122 -10.09 -3.29 4.08
CA ILE A 122 -9.14 -2.75 5.06
C ILE A 122 -9.66 -2.89 6.48
N ARG A 123 -10.93 -2.60 6.71
CA ARG A 123 -11.55 -2.72 8.04
C ARG A 123 -11.61 -4.14 8.58
N ARG A 124 -11.47 -5.14 7.74
CA ARG A 124 -11.43 -6.56 8.15
C ARG A 124 -10.06 -7.00 8.64
N TRP A 125 -8.96 -6.39 8.17
CA TRP A 125 -7.61 -6.80 8.51
C TRP A 125 -7.28 -6.55 9.98
N ARG A 126 -6.71 -7.57 10.65
CA ARG A 126 -6.13 -7.47 11.99
C ARG A 126 -4.75 -8.08 11.99
N PHE A 127 -3.78 -7.31 12.50
CA PHE A 127 -2.43 -7.80 12.74
C PHE A 127 -2.34 -8.50 14.10
N ASP A 128 -1.56 -9.57 14.14
CA ASP A 128 -1.12 -10.17 15.36
C ASP A 128 0.13 -9.41 15.84
N VAL A 129 0.10 -8.98 17.10
CA VAL A 129 1.19 -8.27 17.77
C VAL A 129 1.51 -8.98 19.09
N PRO A 130 1.98 -10.25 19.04
CA PRO A 130 2.13 -11.09 20.21
C PRO A 130 3.30 -10.68 21.11
N GLU A 131 4.27 -9.93 20.57
CA GLU A 131 5.49 -9.54 21.27
C GLU A 131 5.57 -8.01 21.40
N PRO A 132 6.20 -7.47 22.45
CA PRO A 132 6.42 -6.04 22.62
C PRO A 132 7.09 -5.37 21.40
N ASP A 133 8.00 -6.09 20.75
CA ASP A 133 8.67 -5.59 19.53
C ASP A 133 7.69 -5.37 18.37
N ASP A 134 6.66 -6.22 18.20
CA ASP A 134 5.64 -6.05 17.19
C ASP A 134 4.79 -4.79 17.45
N GLU A 135 4.46 -4.53 18.74
CA GLU A 135 3.73 -3.32 19.15
C GLU A 135 4.54 -2.06 18.86
N VAL A 136 5.84 -2.06 19.22
CA VAL A 136 6.75 -0.93 18.98
C VAL A 136 6.92 -0.65 17.48
N LEU A 137 7.08 -1.70 16.66
CA LEU A 137 7.19 -1.57 15.21
C LEU A 137 5.90 -1.00 14.59
N GLN A 138 4.73 -1.47 15.04
CA GLN A 138 3.45 -0.92 14.56
C GLN A 138 3.26 0.53 14.99
N ALA A 139 3.61 0.86 16.24
CA ALA A 139 3.56 2.23 16.74
C ALA A 139 4.50 3.16 15.97
N ALA A 140 5.69 2.70 15.57
CA ALA A 140 6.63 3.49 14.75
C ALA A 140 6.06 3.78 13.35
N VAL A 141 5.42 2.81 12.70
CA VAL A 141 4.75 3.04 11.40
C VAL A 141 3.64 4.08 11.54
N ARG A 142 2.82 3.99 12.58
CA ARG A 142 1.74 4.97 12.86
C ARG A 142 2.28 6.35 13.19
N ALA A 143 3.36 6.43 13.98
CA ALA A 143 4.05 7.68 14.28
C ALA A 143 4.61 8.32 13.01
N ALA A 144 5.22 7.54 12.11
CA ALA A 144 5.71 8.01 10.83
C ALA A 144 4.57 8.59 9.96
N ALA A 145 3.44 7.88 9.84
CA ALA A 145 2.29 8.36 9.08
C ALA A 145 1.72 9.67 9.64
N SER A 146 1.55 9.75 10.96
CA SER A 146 1.08 10.95 11.65
C SER A 146 2.04 12.13 11.47
N TYR A 147 3.34 11.89 11.62
CA TYR A 147 4.37 12.91 11.44
C TYR A 147 4.39 13.46 10.02
N LEU A 148 4.36 12.59 8.99
CA LEU A 148 4.33 12.99 7.59
C LEU A 148 3.12 13.88 7.28
N ARG A 149 1.93 13.52 7.78
CA ARG A 149 0.72 14.33 7.62
C ARG A 149 0.86 15.72 8.28
N ALA A 150 1.31 15.74 9.53
CA ALA A 150 1.44 16.98 10.30
C ALA A 150 2.49 17.94 9.70
N ASN A 151 3.55 17.40 9.10
CA ASN A 151 4.68 18.15 8.59
C ASN A 151 4.75 18.23 7.06
N ALA A 152 3.68 17.89 6.33
CA ALA A 152 3.68 17.87 4.87
C ALA A 152 4.11 19.21 4.25
N LYS A 153 3.71 20.33 4.84
CA LYS A 153 4.11 21.68 4.40
C LYS A 153 5.61 21.98 4.56
N LEU A 154 6.28 21.32 5.52
CA LEU A 154 7.71 21.44 5.78
C LEU A 154 8.56 20.48 4.92
N LEU A 155 7.91 19.56 4.24
CA LEU A 155 8.48 18.53 3.36
C LEU A 155 7.90 18.62 1.94
N PRO A 156 7.95 19.79 1.28
CA PRO A 156 7.31 20.00 -0.02
C PRO A 156 7.87 19.02 -1.07
N GLY A 157 6.98 18.39 -1.85
CA GLY A 157 7.36 17.43 -2.89
C GLY A 157 7.84 16.06 -2.38
N LEU A 158 8.01 15.89 -1.07
CA LEU A 158 8.47 14.65 -0.47
C LEU A 158 7.34 13.81 0.15
N VAL A 159 6.27 14.46 0.62
CA VAL A 159 5.12 13.77 1.21
C VAL A 159 4.05 13.59 0.16
N PRO A 160 3.65 12.33 -0.15
CA PRO A 160 2.60 12.06 -1.12
C PRO A 160 1.25 12.65 -0.70
N GLY A 161 0.49 13.13 -1.70
CA GLY A 161 -0.86 13.65 -1.48
C GLY A 161 -1.93 12.58 -1.30
N ASN A 162 -1.67 11.33 -1.73
CA ASN A 162 -2.61 10.23 -1.57
C ASN A 162 -2.25 9.31 -0.41
N SER A 163 -3.25 8.76 0.27
CA SER A 163 -3.07 7.96 1.47
C SER A 163 -2.40 6.61 1.22
N THR A 164 -2.52 6.02 0.03
CA THR A 164 -1.81 4.78 -0.33
C THR A 164 -0.30 4.99 -0.32
N GLN A 165 0.18 5.98 -1.06
CA GLN A 165 1.62 6.27 -1.13
C GLN A 165 2.15 6.74 0.23
N LEU A 166 1.35 7.50 0.99
CA LEU A 166 1.69 7.93 2.34
C LEU A 166 1.87 6.74 3.27
N ALA A 167 0.98 5.74 3.22
CA ALA A 167 1.09 4.52 4.02
C ALA A 167 2.36 3.73 3.69
N PHE A 168 2.65 3.51 2.40
CA PHE A 168 3.90 2.86 1.98
C PHE A 168 5.14 3.65 2.38
N LEU A 169 5.10 4.98 2.29
CA LEU A 169 6.20 5.83 2.73
C LEU A 169 6.43 5.70 4.24
N ALA A 170 5.36 5.75 5.04
CA ALA A 170 5.44 5.58 6.50
C ALA A 170 6.06 4.25 6.90
N VAL A 171 5.61 3.14 6.29
CA VAL A 171 6.22 1.83 6.47
C VAL A 171 7.71 1.87 6.17
N GLY A 172 8.09 2.53 5.08
CA GLY A 172 9.46 2.53 4.62
C GLY A 172 10.43 3.37 5.44
N ILE A 173 9.98 4.43 6.08
CA ILE A 173 10.84 5.30 6.90
C ILE A 173 10.71 5.05 8.40
N ARG A 174 9.96 4.02 8.83
CA ARG A 174 9.68 3.73 10.24
C ARG A 174 10.91 3.68 11.14
N GLU A 175 12.05 3.24 10.59
CA GLU A 175 13.29 3.07 11.36
C GLU A 175 13.79 4.36 12.00
N VAL A 176 13.54 5.54 11.38
CA VAL A 176 13.96 6.82 11.99
C VAL A 176 13.06 7.23 13.16
N PHE A 177 11.97 6.51 13.38
CA PHE A 177 11.07 6.68 14.52
C PHE A 177 11.36 5.69 15.64
N LEU A 178 12.43 4.90 15.53
CA LEU A 178 12.85 3.94 16.53
C LEU A 178 14.19 4.36 17.14
N GLU A 179 14.30 4.24 18.45
CA GLU A 179 15.55 4.41 19.19
C GLU A 179 15.83 3.13 19.97
N ARG A 180 17.03 2.59 19.79
CA ARG A 180 17.52 1.46 20.58
C ARG A 180 18.35 1.99 21.74
N LEU A 181 17.92 1.68 22.94
CA LEU A 181 18.62 2.03 24.17
C LEU A 181 19.82 1.09 24.43
N ALA A 182 20.71 1.53 25.31
CA ALA A 182 21.86 0.70 25.75
C ALA A 182 21.42 -0.61 26.44
N SER A 183 20.23 -0.65 27.01
CA SER A 183 19.58 -1.85 27.58
C SER A 183 19.18 -2.89 26.52
N GLY A 184 19.19 -2.53 25.23
CA GLY A 184 18.63 -3.33 24.13
C GLY A 184 17.14 -3.06 23.86
N GLU A 185 16.44 -2.38 24.73
CA GLU A 185 15.05 -1.96 24.55
C GLU A 185 14.92 -1.02 23.35
N VAL A 186 13.82 -1.16 22.58
CA VAL A 186 13.48 -0.30 21.46
C VAL A 186 12.25 0.53 21.82
N ARG A 187 12.28 1.83 21.55
CA ARG A 187 11.14 2.71 21.79
C ARG A 187 10.84 3.61 20.59
N VAL A 188 9.61 4.08 20.50
CA VAL A 188 9.20 5.07 19.49
C VAL A 188 9.65 6.46 19.93
N VAL A 189 10.26 7.20 18.99
CA VAL A 189 10.72 8.58 19.18
C VAL A 189 10.19 9.49 18.09
N THR A 190 10.18 10.80 18.35
CA THR A 190 9.92 11.82 17.34
C THR A 190 11.24 12.30 16.76
N PRO A 191 11.58 11.98 15.51
CA PRO A 191 12.85 12.39 14.91
C PRO A 191 12.84 13.86 14.52
N ALA A 192 14.05 14.44 14.37
CA ALA A 192 14.22 15.75 13.76
C ALA A 192 13.77 15.74 12.29
N LEU A 193 13.28 16.90 11.79
CA LEU A 193 12.78 17.04 10.42
C LEU A 193 13.82 16.62 9.36
N ASP A 194 15.08 16.99 9.57
CA ASP A 194 16.17 16.66 8.63
C ASP A 194 16.46 15.15 8.58
N ALA A 195 16.31 14.43 9.68
CA ALA A 195 16.44 12.97 9.71
C ALA A 195 15.33 12.30 8.87
N VAL A 196 14.09 12.81 8.99
CA VAL A 196 12.96 12.32 8.19
C VAL A 196 13.18 12.66 6.72
N ARG A 197 13.58 13.89 6.39
CA ARG A 197 13.90 14.29 5.01
C ARG A 197 14.96 13.37 4.40
N ALA A 198 16.05 13.12 5.11
CA ALA A 198 17.12 12.24 4.67
C ALA A 198 16.64 10.80 4.47
N ALA A 199 15.76 10.29 5.33
CA ALA A 199 15.20 8.94 5.20
C ALA A 199 14.32 8.80 3.95
N ILE A 200 13.52 9.82 3.63
CA ILE A 200 12.68 9.83 2.43
C ILE A 200 13.55 9.87 1.17
N THR A 201 14.57 10.71 1.13
CA THR A 201 15.41 10.93 -0.07
C THR A 201 16.32 9.74 -0.39
N ARG A 202 16.65 8.89 0.59
CA ARG A 202 17.47 7.67 0.39
C ARG A 202 16.69 6.49 -0.20
N ARG A 203 15.39 6.60 -0.40
CA ARG A 203 14.51 5.57 -0.96
C ARG A 203 14.31 5.73 -2.44
#